data_ea78db9c28a932a8c9543bc6c492b7e8
#
_entry.id   ea78db9c28a932a8c9543bc6c492b7e8
#
_cell.length_a   1.000
_cell.length_b   1.000
_cell.length_c   1.000
_cell.angle_alpha   90.00
_cell.angle_beta   90.00
_cell.angle_gamma   90.00
#
_symmetry.space_group_name_H-M   'P 1'
#
loop_
_entity.id
_entity.type
_entity.pdbx_description
1 polymer ?
#
loop_
_entity_poly.entity_id
_entity_poly.type
_entity_poly.pdbx_seq_one_letter_code
_entity_poly.pdbx_strand_id
1 'polypeptide(L)'
;TRTEDGGPYKRKMVVFETVKNRSFQEVLNGAARGVRENGRKVKSIGSAGGVRVAEIVEDDRDFKPVYDPLHPDADVDGYVMMPNVDLVKETIDSMSASRGYDANLTAFNAVKAMATKALEIGR
;
A
#
# COMPACT_ATOMS: atom_id res chain seq x y z
N THR A 1 -4.79 -8.41 22.22
CA THR A 1 -5.70 -8.74 21.12
C THR A 1 -5.32 -10.10 20.53
N ARG A 2 -6.23 -11.05 20.62
CA ARG A 2 -6.08 -12.39 20.02
C ARG A 2 -6.65 -12.38 18.61
N THR A 3 -6.05 -13.19 17.73
CA THR A 3 -6.63 -13.54 16.44
C THR A 3 -7.73 -14.59 16.62
N GLU A 4 -8.58 -14.80 15.63
CA GLU A 4 -9.62 -15.85 15.63
C GLU A 4 -9.03 -17.23 15.86
N ASP A 5 -7.77 -17.45 15.49
CA ASP A 5 -7.00 -18.69 15.70
C ASP A 5 -6.43 -18.83 17.11
N GLY A 6 -6.71 -17.89 18.03
CA GLY A 6 -6.31 -17.93 19.44
C GLY A 6 -4.87 -17.51 19.73
N GLY A 7 -4.09 -17.10 18.71
CA GLY A 7 -2.71 -16.63 18.86
C GLY A 7 -2.61 -15.11 19.05
N PRO A 8 -1.43 -14.57 19.46
CA PRO A 8 -1.18 -13.15 19.49
C PRO A 8 -1.18 -12.56 18.07
N TYR A 9 -1.63 -11.30 17.94
CA TYR A 9 -1.70 -10.62 16.65
C TYR A 9 -0.31 -10.36 16.06
N LYS A 10 -0.11 -10.74 14.79
CA LYS A 10 1.09 -10.39 14.01
C LYS A 10 0.90 -9.06 13.29
N ARG A 11 1.93 -8.21 13.34
CA ARG A 11 1.95 -6.93 12.61
C ARG A 11 1.86 -7.18 11.11
N LYS A 12 1.00 -6.45 10.41
CA LYS A 12 0.92 -6.49 8.95
C LYS A 12 1.68 -5.32 8.35
N MET A 13 2.53 -5.62 7.37
CA MET A 13 3.32 -4.63 6.64
C MET A 13 2.89 -4.60 5.18
N VAL A 14 2.82 -3.40 4.62
CA VAL A 14 2.47 -3.20 3.21
C VAL A 14 3.75 -3.12 2.40
N VAL A 15 3.88 -3.97 1.39
CA VAL A 15 4.97 -3.95 0.42
C VAL A 15 4.53 -3.17 -0.80
N PHE A 16 5.29 -2.13 -1.15
CA PHE A 16 5.02 -1.30 -2.31
C PHE A 16 5.91 -1.72 -3.49
N GLU A 17 5.32 -1.72 -4.67
CA GLU A 17 6.03 -1.97 -5.93
C GLU A 17 5.85 -0.76 -6.85
N THR A 18 6.92 -0.40 -7.54
CA THR A 18 6.86 0.64 -8.58
C THR A 18 6.23 0.07 -9.85
N VAL A 19 5.21 0.76 -10.36
CA VAL A 19 4.66 0.46 -11.67
C VAL A 19 5.64 0.96 -12.74
N LYS A 20 6.35 0.04 -13.42
CA LYS A 20 7.28 0.38 -14.48
C LYS A 20 6.53 1.03 -15.64
N ASN A 21 6.96 2.23 -16.03
CA ASN A 21 6.52 2.84 -17.26
C ASN A 21 7.07 2.02 -18.44
N ARG A 22 6.20 1.68 -19.38
CA ARG A 22 6.69 1.19 -20.68
C ARG A 22 7.40 2.32 -21.40
N SER A 23 8.58 2.02 -21.96
CA SER A 23 9.26 3.01 -22.79
C SER A 23 8.39 3.38 -23.98
N PHE A 24 8.54 4.59 -24.52
CA PHE A 24 7.82 5.01 -25.73
C PHE A 24 8.00 4.01 -26.87
N GLN A 25 9.20 3.43 -27.00
CA GLN A 25 9.54 2.42 -28.00
C GLN A 25 8.70 1.13 -27.82
N GLU A 26 8.48 0.67 -26.60
CA GLU A 26 7.64 -0.50 -26.34
C GLU A 26 6.17 -0.23 -26.63
N VAL A 27 5.69 0.98 -26.32
CA VAL A 27 4.34 1.41 -26.63
C VAL A 27 4.15 1.50 -28.16
N LEU A 28 5.09 2.11 -28.85
CA LEU A 28 5.08 2.23 -30.31
C LEU A 28 5.13 0.86 -30.99
N ASN A 29 6.03 -0.02 -30.57
CA ASN A 29 6.15 -1.37 -31.09
C ASN A 29 4.89 -2.21 -30.79
N GLY A 30 4.26 -2.03 -29.64
CA GLY A 30 2.99 -2.65 -29.29
C GLY A 30 1.83 -2.17 -30.16
N ALA A 31 1.77 -0.86 -30.44
CA ALA A 31 0.79 -0.26 -31.31
C ALA A 31 1.00 -0.69 -32.79
N ALA A 32 2.23 -0.71 -33.25
CA ALA A 32 2.56 -1.14 -34.61
C ALA A 32 2.28 -2.64 -34.85
N ARG A 33 2.45 -3.49 -33.85
CA ARG A 33 2.08 -4.91 -33.91
C ARG A 33 0.58 -5.14 -33.79
N GLY A 34 -0.12 -4.34 -32.97
CA GLY A 34 -1.56 -4.44 -32.75
C GLY A 34 -2.41 -4.10 -33.97
N VAL A 35 -1.89 -3.33 -34.90
CA VAL A 35 -2.57 -3.01 -36.19
C VAL A 35 -2.60 -4.23 -37.13
N ARG A 36 -1.77 -5.24 -36.89
CA ARG A 36 -1.68 -6.43 -37.76
C ARG A 36 -2.43 -7.67 -37.28
N GLU A 37 -2.92 -7.70 -36.04
CA GLU A 37 -3.56 -8.90 -35.50
C GLU A 37 -4.92 -8.59 -34.84
N ASN A 38 -5.97 -8.89 -35.59
CA ASN A 38 -7.36 -9.08 -35.13
C ASN A 38 -7.89 -8.09 -34.07
N GLY A 39 -8.34 -6.91 -34.47
CA GLY A 39 -9.45 -6.18 -33.81
C GLY A 39 -9.43 -6.02 -32.28
N ARG A 40 -8.37 -6.43 -31.60
CA ARG A 40 -8.22 -6.31 -30.15
C ARG A 40 -7.88 -4.87 -29.80
N LYS A 41 -8.80 -4.23 -29.10
CA LYS A 41 -8.64 -2.90 -28.49
C LYS A 41 -7.26 -2.78 -27.88
N VAL A 42 -6.48 -1.83 -28.36
CA VAL A 42 -5.26 -1.37 -27.72
C VAL A 42 -5.60 -1.00 -26.27
N LYS A 43 -5.17 -1.81 -25.33
CA LYS A 43 -5.37 -1.56 -23.92
C LYS A 43 -4.62 -0.27 -23.59
N SER A 44 -5.35 0.73 -23.17
CA SER A 44 -4.98 2.13 -22.94
C SER A 44 -3.49 2.42 -22.77
N ILE A 45 -3.01 3.27 -23.65
CA ILE A 45 -1.74 3.99 -23.58
C ILE A 45 -1.70 4.76 -22.27
N GLY A 46 -0.67 4.50 -21.46
CA GLY A 46 -0.27 5.42 -20.41
C GLY A 46 -0.82 5.12 -19.04
N SER A 47 -0.23 4.15 -18.37
CA SER A 47 -0.11 4.30 -16.93
C SER A 47 1.14 5.14 -16.68
N ALA A 48 0.95 6.40 -16.30
CA ALA A 48 2.02 7.17 -15.67
C ALA A 48 2.60 6.30 -14.55
N GLY A 49 3.93 6.21 -14.46
CA GLY A 49 4.57 5.44 -13.41
C GLY A 49 4.02 5.85 -12.05
N GLY A 50 3.84 4.88 -11.20
CA GLY A 50 3.28 5.09 -9.89
C GLY A 50 3.75 4.01 -8.93
N VAL A 51 3.19 4.00 -7.75
CA VAL A 51 3.42 2.99 -6.73
C VAL A 51 2.10 2.26 -6.50
N ARG A 52 2.17 0.95 -6.42
CA ARG A 52 1.03 0.11 -6.03
C ARG A 52 1.38 -0.76 -4.84
N VAL A 53 0.38 -1.15 -4.10
CA VAL A 53 0.54 -2.20 -3.09
C VAL A 53 0.72 -3.53 -3.83
N ALA A 54 1.87 -4.17 -3.64
CA ALA A 54 2.16 -5.47 -4.20
C ALA A 54 1.57 -6.57 -3.32
N GLU A 55 1.81 -6.49 -2.02
CA GLU A 55 1.44 -7.52 -1.07
C GLU A 55 1.29 -6.93 0.33
N ILE A 56 0.52 -7.60 1.18
CA ILE A 56 0.46 -7.35 2.61
C ILE A 56 1.07 -8.57 3.29
N VAL A 57 2.23 -8.39 3.91
CA VAL A 57 3.01 -9.45 4.55
C VAL A 57 2.90 -9.34 6.06
N GLU A 58 2.82 -10.48 6.74
CA GLU A 58 2.91 -10.52 8.20
C GLU A 58 4.37 -10.45 8.65
N ASP A 59 4.61 -9.79 9.77
CA ASP A 59 5.94 -9.69 10.39
C ASP A 59 6.29 -11.02 11.06
N ASP A 60 7.37 -11.66 10.60
CA ASP A 60 7.83 -12.95 11.10
C ASP A 60 8.68 -12.86 12.39
N ARG A 61 8.85 -11.65 12.95
CA ARG A 61 9.61 -11.49 14.19
C ARG A 61 8.91 -12.14 15.36
N ASP A 62 9.72 -12.68 16.28
CA ASP A 62 9.23 -13.35 17.47
C ASP A 62 8.41 -12.42 18.37
N PHE A 63 7.43 -12.98 19.06
CA PHE A 63 6.64 -12.31 20.06
C PHE A 63 7.49 -11.94 21.29
N LYS A 64 7.05 -10.91 22.01
CA LYS A 64 7.71 -10.50 23.25
C LYS A 64 7.14 -11.29 24.42
N PRO A 65 7.94 -12.13 25.11
CA PRO A 65 7.50 -12.76 26.35
C PRO A 65 7.44 -11.71 27.47
N VAL A 66 6.30 -11.59 28.11
CA VAL A 66 6.10 -10.74 29.28
C VAL A 66 5.71 -11.62 30.45
N TYR A 67 6.42 -11.49 31.57
CA TYR A 67 6.13 -12.25 32.77
C TYR A 67 4.91 -11.67 33.51
N ASP A 68 3.81 -12.41 33.47
CA ASP A 68 2.55 -12.09 34.18
C ASP A 68 1.82 -13.40 34.52
N PRO A 69 2.14 -14.02 35.68
CA PRO A 69 1.57 -15.31 36.08
C PRO A 69 0.08 -15.24 36.45
N LEU A 70 -0.50 -14.04 36.61
CA LEU A 70 -1.91 -13.86 36.91
C LEU A 70 -2.77 -13.71 35.65
N HIS A 71 -2.14 -13.60 34.50
CA HIS A 71 -2.85 -13.47 33.24
C HIS A 71 -3.50 -14.79 32.83
N PRO A 72 -4.75 -14.80 32.34
CA PRO A 72 -5.45 -16.03 31.94
C PRO A 72 -4.77 -16.79 30.79
N ASP A 73 -3.88 -16.14 30.07
CA ASP A 73 -3.14 -16.67 28.92
C ASP A 73 -1.67 -16.95 29.25
N ALA A 74 -1.31 -16.95 30.53
CA ALA A 74 0.05 -17.27 30.94
C ALA A 74 0.36 -18.75 30.69
N ASP A 75 1.56 -19.01 30.18
CA ASP A 75 2.10 -20.35 30.03
C ASP A 75 2.45 -20.96 31.40
N VAL A 76 2.86 -22.22 31.41
CA VAL A 76 3.25 -22.96 32.64
C VAL A 76 4.36 -22.21 33.41
N ASP A 77 5.22 -21.50 32.72
CA ASP A 77 6.31 -20.69 33.26
C ASP A 77 5.89 -19.27 33.67
N GLY A 78 4.62 -18.91 33.52
CA GLY A 78 4.06 -17.59 33.85
C GLY A 78 4.35 -16.50 32.83
N TYR A 79 4.71 -16.84 31.59
CA TYR A 79 4.93 -15.89 30.51
C TYR A 79 3.73 -15.80 29.58
N VAL A 80 3.44 -14.56 29.14
CA VAL A 80 2.44 -14.26 28.12
C VAL A 80 3.15 -13.77 26.86
N MET A 81 2.85 -14.36 25.72
CA MET A 81 3.38 -13.92 24.42
C MET A 81 2.61 -12.70 23.93
N MET A 82 3.25 -11.52 24.01
CA MET A 82 2.68 -10.26 23.52
C MET A 82 3.10 -9.98 22.07
N PRO A 83 2.23 -9.31 21.28
CA PRO A 83 2.60 -8.87 19.93
C PRO A 83 3.88 -8.03 19.93
N ASN A 84 4.80 -8.28 18.99
CA ASN A 84 6.00 -7.48 18.83
C ASN A 84 5.70 -6.19 18.04
N VAL A 85 4.84 -5.35 18.61
CA VAL A 85 4.42 -4.08 18.03
C VAL A 85 4.96 -2.94 18.88
N ASP A 86 5.64 -1.99 18.24
CA ASP A 86 6.05 -0.74 18.87
C ASP A 86 4.98 0.32 18.62
N LEU A 87 4.21 0.64 19.66
CA LEU A 87 3.09 1.57 19.59
C LEU A 87 3.52 2.97 19.12
N VAL A 88 4.72 3.41 19.53
CA VAL A 88 5.26 4.72 19.15
C VAL A 88 5.55 4.73 17.65
N LYS A 89 6.18 3.69 17.14
CA LYS A 89 6.46 3.54 15.71
C LYS A 89 5.17 3.48 14.89
N GLU A 90 4.18 2.68 15.30
CA GLU A 90 2.89 2.61 14.61
C GLU A 90 2.16 3.96 14.60
N THR A 91 2.25 4.72 15.67
CA THR A 91 1.67 6.06 15.73
C THR A 91 2.34 7.01 14.74
N ILE A 92 3.68 6.98 14.64
CA ILE A 92 4.44 7.79 13.68
C ILE A 92 4.10 7.38 12.25
N ASP A 93 4.04 6.08 11.97
CA ASP A 93 3.70 5.55 10.65
C ASP A 93 2.28 5.97 10.25
N SER A 94 1.32 5.91 11.18
CA SER A 94 -0.07 6.37 10.96
C SER A 94 -0.14 7.88 10.68
N MET A 95 0.60 8.69 11.42
CA MET A 95 0.67 10.13 11.17
C MET A 95 1.32 10.45 9.82
N SER A 96 2.34 9.71 9.44
CA SER A 96 3.01 9.85 8.13
C SER A 96 2.07 9.48 6.99
N ALA A 97 1.32 8.39 7.13
CA ALA A 97 0.31 7.96 6.16
C ALA A 97 -0.81 9.00 5.99
N SER A 98 -1.30 9.56 7.11
CA SER A 98 -2.31 10.63 7.07
C SER A 98 -1.82 11.86 6.33
N ARG A 99 -0.58 12.32 6.61
CA ARG A 99 0.02 13.45 5.89
C ARG A 99 0.21 13.17 4.41
N GLY A 100 0.61 11.94 4.05
CA GLY A 100 0.74 11.51 2.67
C GLY A 100 -0.61 11.53 1.94
N TYR A 101 -1.66 11.07 2.59
CA TYR A 101 -3.03 11.12 2.05
C TYR A 101 -3.49 12.56 1.81
N ASP A 102 -3.32 13.45 2.78
CA ASP A 102 -3.72 14.86 2.67
C ASP A 102 -2.96 15.59 1.56
N ALA A 103 -1.65 15.31 1.43
CA ALA A 103 -0.83 15.85 0.35
C ALA A 103 -1.31 15.39 -1.04
N ASN A 104 -1.63 14.10 -1.19
CA ASN A 104 -2.15 13.55 -2.43
C ASN A 104 -3.53 14.12 -2.77
N LEU A 105 -4.41 14.27 -1.78
CA LEU A 105 -5.73 14.87 -1.96
C LEU A 105 -5.61 16.34 -2.40
N THR A 106 -4.69 17.09 -1.81
CA THR A 106 -4.41 18.48 -2.19
C THR A 106 -3.89 18.58 -3.63
N ALA A 107 -2.95 17.71 -4.01
CA ALA A 107 -2.43 17.64 -5.37
C ALA A 107 -3.54 17.28 -6.38
N PHE A 108 -4.38 16.31 -6.05
CA PHE A 108 -5.52 15.93 -6.88
C PHE A 108 -6.50 17.10 -7.11
N ASN A 109 -6.85 17.81 -6.04
CA ASN A 109 -7.74 18.98 -6.14
C ASN A 109 -7.11 20.11 -6.97
N ALA A 110 -5.79 20.34 -6.85
CA ALA A 110 -5.07 21.31 -7.67
C ALA A 110 -5.11 20.94 -9.16
N VAL A 111 -4.85 19.68 -9.50
CA VAL A 111 -4.94 19.19 -10.89
C VAL A 111 -6.37 19.33 -11.44
N LYS A 112 -7.38 18.99 -10.63
CA LYS A 112 -8.79 19.15 -11.00
C LYS A 112 -9.14 20.62 -11.27
N ALA A 113 -8.68 21.53 -10.41
CA ALA A 113 -8.92 22.97 -10.59
C ALA A 113 -8.22 23.49 -11.86
N MET A 114 -6.98 23.09 -12.14
CA MET A 114 -6.28 23.44 -13.37
C MET A 114 -7.01 22.93 -14.61
N ALA A 115 -7.48 21.69 -14.60
CA ALA A 115 -8.26 21.13 -15.72
C ALA A 115 -9.56 21.89 -15.95
N THR A 116 -10.28 22.26 -14.88
CA THR A 116 -11.51 23.06 -14.99
C THR A 116 -11.21 24.43 -15.60
N LYS A 117 -10.14 25.09 -15.13
CA LYS A 117 -9.73 26.39 -15.69
C LYS A 117 -9.30 26.32 -17.16
N ALA A 118 -8.60 25.25 -17.54
CA ALA A 118 -8.23 25.03 -18.94
C ALA A 118 -9.47 24.92 -19.86
N LEU A 119 -10.52 24.23 -19.39
CA LEU A 119 -11.79 24.14 -20.13
C LEU A 119 -12.55 25.45 -20.21
N GLU A 120 -12.45 26.31 -19.20
CA GLU A 120 -13.06 27.67 -19.23
C GLU A 120 -12.39 28.61 -20.24
N ILE A 121 -11.07 28.44 -20.47
CA ILE A 121 -10.30 29.27 -21.44
C ILE A 121 -10.62 28.88 -22.89
N GLY A 122 -11.07 27.65 -23.13
CA GLY A 122 -11.39 27.11 -24.44
C GLY A 122 -12.83 27.41 -24.93
N ARG A 123 -13.58 28.22 -24.19
CA ARG A 123 -14.96 28.65 -24.55
C ARG A 123 -15.02 30.02 -25.17
#